data_02e675258fbb578dbde0a088490f6589
#
_entry.id   02e675258fbb578dbde0a088490f6589
#
_cell.length_a   1.000
_cell.length_b   1.000
_cell.length_c   1.000
_cell.angle_alpha   90.00
_cell.angle_beta   90.00
_cell.angle_gamma   90.00
#
_symmetry.space_group_name_H-M   'P 1'
#
loop_
_entity.id
_entity.type
_entity.pdbx_description
1 polymer ?
#
loop_
_entity_poly.entity_id
_entity_poly.type
_entity_poly.pdbx_seq_one_letter_code
_entity_poly.pdbx_strand_id
1 'polypeptide(L)'
;MLFFENDYGEGAHPAVLAHLAETNMEHLSGYGVDPYCASAKEKILNACGCPGGNVFFLVGGTQTNAVVIGSLLRRHEGVVAANSGHVSVHEAGAIEYTGHKVLEIGQENGKINAGELRAYMERFYGDGNHEHMVFPGMVYISHPTEYGTLYTKAELEAISGVCRAWKIPLYVDGCTVGKHDCFAAQCSHLCAANVEHVCISCHVLQGH
;
A
#
# COMPACT_ATOMS: atom_id res chain seq x y z
N MET A 1 21.02 19.75 10.54
CA MET A 1 20.06 20.32 9.56
C MET A 1 19.10 19.19 9.25
N LEU A 2 17.81 19.41 9.31
CA LEU A 2 16.81 18.39 8.95
C LEU A 2 16.43 18.60 7.49
N PHE A 3 16.41 17.53 6.71
CA PHE A 3 16.01 17.53 5.30
C PHE A 3 14.61 16.92 5.19
N PHE A 4 13.71 17.58 4.46
CA PHE A 4 12.32 17.16 4.25
C PHE A 4 11.98 17.00 2.76
N GLU A 5 13.00 16.79 1.93
CA GLU A 5 12.83 16.66 0.48
C GLU A 5 12.27 15.30 0.08
N ASN A 6 12.67 14.25 0.80
CA ASN A 6 12.23 12.87 0.61
C ASN A 6 12.54 12.03 1.85
N ASP A 7 12.03 10.82 1.91
CA ASP A 7 12.21 9.86 3.01
C ASP A 7 13.28 8.78 2.74
N TYR A 8 14.09 8.95 1.67
CA TYR A 8 15.14 8.01 1.26
C TYR A 8 16.52 8.68 1.04
N GLY A 9 16.67 9.93 1.40
CA GLY A 9 17.91 10.70 1.20
C GLY A 9 19.05 10.38 2.18
N GLU A 10 18.75 9.72 3.27
CA GLU A 10 19.68 9.42 4.35
C GLU A 10 20.27 8.00 4.23
N GLY A 11 21.40 7.75 4.86
CA GLY A 11 22.03 6.42 4.93
C GLY A 11 21.35 5.50 5.95
N ALA A 12 21.69 4.22 5.93
CA ALA A 12 21.15 3.26 6.91
C ALA A 12 21.68 3.54 8.33
N HIS A 13 20.85 3.22 9.33
CA HIS A 13 21.26 3.32 10.74
C HIS A 13 22.55 2.53 11.01
N PRO A 14 23.50 3.04 11.82
CA PRO A 14 24.78 2.38 12.08
C PRO A 14 24.67 0.91 12.54
N ALA A 15 23.65 0.58 13.34
CA ALA A 15 23.41 -0.79 13.78
C ALA A 15 23.02 -1.74 12.61
N VAL A 16 22.30 -1.23 11.59
CA VAL A 16 21.98 -2.00 10.38
C VAL A 16 23.24 -2.28 9.58
N LEU A 17 24.10 -1.25 9.39
CA LEU A 17 25.37 -1.40 8.69
C LEU A 17 26.31 -2.38 9.42
N ALA A 18 26.39 -2.28 10.75
CA ALA A 18 27.21 -3.20 11.56
C ALA A 18 26.72 -4.65 11.39
N HIS A 19 25.42 -4.89 11.47
CA HIS A 19 24.85 -6.22 11.32
C HIS A 19 25.04 -6.78 9.90
N LEU A 20 24.91 -5.95 8.87
CA LEU A 20 25.23 -6.33 7.50
C LEU A 20 26.70 -6.73 7.34
N ALA A 21 27.62 -5.99 7.98
CA ALA A 21 29.04 -6.32 7.95
C ALA A 21 29.35 -7.64 8.67
N GLU A 22 28.72 -7.89 9.83
CA GLU A 22 28.86 -9.13 10.60
C GLU A 22 28.40 -10.36 9.83
N THR A 23 27.30 -10.25 9.11
CA THR A 23 26.65 -11.37 8.41
C THR A 23 27.03 -11.49 6.93
N ASN A 24 27.85 -10.57 6.42
CA ASN A 24 28.16 -10.47 4.99
C ASN A 24 28.76 -11.71 4.35
N MET A 25 29.48 -12.54 5.15
CA MET A 25 30.13 -13.77 4.66
C MET A 25 29.26 -15.01 4.86
N GLU A 26 28.05 -14.87 5.38
CA GLU A 26 27.15 -16.01 5.54
C GLU A 26 26.60 -16.46 4.19
N HIS A 27 26.53 -17.78 4.00
CA HIS A 27 25.89 -18.38 2.83
C HIS A 27 24.41 -18.62 3.10
N LEU A 28 23.56 -17.76 2.49
CA LEU A 28 22.11 -17.76 2.71
C LEU A 28 21.35 -18.23 1.48
N SER A 29 20.18 -18.84 1.70
CA SER A 29 19.23 -19.13 0.63
C SER A 29 18.61 -17.83 0.09
N GLY A 30 18.38 -17.79 -1.22
CA GLY A 30 17.71 -16.66 -1.87
C GLY A 30 16.18 -16.69 -1.73
N TYR A 31 15.53 -15.75 -2.38
CA TYR A 31 14.06 -15.69 -2.54
C TYR A 31 13.27 -15.53 -1.25
N GLY A 32 13.86 -14.93 -0.21
CA GLY A 32 13.17 -14.61 1.04
C GLY A 32 12.82 -15.84 1.91
N VAL A 33 13.55 -16.97 1.73
CA VAL A 33 13.40 -18.20 2.53
C VAL A 33 14.55 -18.41 3.52
N ASP A 34 15.41 -17.43 3.66
CA ASP A 34 16.49 -17.39 4.64
C ASP A 34 15.97 -17.13 6.06
N PRO A 35 16.79 -17.42 7.11
CA PRO A 35 16.38 -17.22 8.51
C PRO A 35 16.09 -15.75 8.88
N TYR A 36 16.78 -14.80 8.26
CA TYR A 36 16.57 -13.36 8.53
C TYR A 36 15.22 -12.91 8.00
N CYS A 37 14.87 -13.31 6.77
CA CYS A 37 13.54 -13.07 6.21
C CYS A 37 12.44 -13.74 7.05
N ALA A 38 12.64 -14.96 7.52
CA ALA A 38 11.66 -15.65 8.38
C ALA A 38 11.45 -14.88 9.69
N SER A 39 12.53 -14.49 10.36
CA SER A 39 12.47 -13.70 11.61
C SER A 39 11.82 -12.33 11.39
N ALA A 40 12.13 -11.66 10.28
CA ALA A 40 11.53 -10.36 9.96
C ALA A 40 10.02 -10.48 9.70
N LYS A 41 9.58 -11.47 8.95
CA LYS A 41 8.14 -11.75 8.69
C LYS A 41 7.37 -11.98 9.99
N GLU A 42 7.91 -12.80 10.89
CA GLU A 42 7.29 -13.05 12.19
C GLU A 42 7.16 -11.77 13.03
N LYS A 43 8.22 -10.96 13.10
CA LYS A 43 8.21 -9.69 13.82
C LYS A 43 7.19 -8.70 13.27
N ILE A 44 7.10 -8.60 11.93
CA ILE A 44 6.13 -7.74 11.24
C ILE A 44 4.70 -8.19 11.55
N LEU A 45 4.40 -9.48 11.39
CA LEU A 45 3.07 -10.02 11.66
C LEU A 45 2.64 -9.82 13.12
N ASN A 46 3.57 -10.01 14.06
CA ASN A 46 3.33 -9.77 15.49
C ASN A 46 3.08 -8.28 15.77
N ALA A 47 3.88 -7.39 15.21
CA ALA A 47 3.71 -5.94 15.37
C ALA A 47 2.38 -5.44 14.76
N CYS A 48 1.95 -6.02 13.64
CA CYS A 48 0.67 -5.71 13.01
C CYS A 48 -0.54 -6.36 13.68
N GLY A 49 -0.35 -7.31 14.59
CA GLY A 49 -1.45 -8.09 15.17
C GLY A 49 -2.18 -8.98 14.14
N CYS A 50 -1.52 -9.37 13.06
CA CYS A 50 -2.06 -10.13 11.94
C CYS A 50 -1.39 -11.49 11.77
N PRO A 51 -1.59 -12.47 12.69
CA PRO A 51 -0.87 -13.75 12.66
C PRO A 51 -1.19 -14.62 11.43
N GLY A 52 -2.32 -14.37 10.76
CA GLY A 52 -2.71 -15.06 9.52
C GLY A 52 -2.28 -14.36 8.23
N GLY A 53 -1.56 -13.26 8.33
CA GLY A 53 -1.10 -12.49 7.16
C GLY A 53 0.09 -13.14 6.44
N ASN A 54 0.38 -12.62 5.26
CA ASN A 54 1.58 -12.98 4.49
C ASN A 54 2.45 -11.74 4.31
N VAL A 55 3.77 -11.92 4.36
CA VAL A 55 4.75 -10.84 4.18
C VAL A 55 5.65 -11.17 2.99
N PHE A 56 5.76 -10.23 2.07
CA PHE A 56 6.66 -10.29 0.91
C PHE A 56 7.60 -9.09 0.95
N PHE A 57 8.88 -9.30 0.63
CA PHE A 57 9.87 -8.23 0.51
C PHE A 57 10.08 -7.91 -0.96
N LEU A 58 9.89 -6.64 -1.32
CA LEU A 58 10.07 -6.10 -2.66
C LEU A 58 11.05 -4.92 -2.62
N VAL A 59 11.61 -4.54 -3.76
CA VAL A 59 12.75 -3.61 -3.81
C VAL A 59 12.35 -2.14 -3.59
N GLY A 60 11.11 -1.75 -3.90
CA GLY A 60 10.67 -0.36 -3.75
C GLY A 60 9.18 -0.19 -3.96
N GLY A 61 8.65 0.99 -3.59
CA GLY A 61 7.21 1.29 -3.60
C GLY A 61 6.59 1.13 -4.98
N THR A 62 7.14 1.76 -6.01
CA THR A 62 6.63 1.67 -7.39
C THR A 62 6.61 0.23 -7.90
N GLN A 63 7.65 -0.56 -7.64
CA GLN A 63 7.65 -1.99 -7.98
C GLN A 63 6.57 -2.73 -7.22
N THR A 64 6.39 -2.41 -5.94
CA THR A 64 5.37 -3.03 -5.10
C THR A 64 3.97 -2.74 -5.63
N ASN A 65 3.68 -1.48 -5.96
CA ASN A 65 2.40 -1.08 -6.55
C ASN A 65 2.14 -1.80 -7.88
N ALA A 66 3.14 -1.85 -8.76
CA ALA A 66 3.02 -2.56 -10.03
C ALA A 66 2.77 -4.07 -9.85
N VAL A 67 3.48 -4.72 -8.91
CA VAL A 67 3.30 -6.15 -8.61
C VAL A 67 1.94 -6.44 -8.01
N VAL A 68 1.51 -5.67 -7.00
CA VAL A 68 0.21 -5.87 -6.33
C VAL A 68 -0.93 -5.66 -7.32
N ILE A 69 -0.95 -4.52 -8.00
CA ILE A 69 -2.01 -4.16 -8.95
C ILE A 69 -2.03 -5.15 -10.12
N GLY A 70 -0.87 -5.44 -10.72
CA GLY A 70 -0.77 -6.36 -11.85
C GLY A 70 -1.08 -7.81 -11.51
N SER A 71 -0.95 -8.24 -10.24
CA SER A 71 -1.24 -9.62 -9.82
C SER A 71 -2.70 -9.83 -9.38
N LEU A 72 -3.35 -8.80 -8.85
CA LEU A 72 -4.70 -8.91 -8.29
C LEU A 72 -5.80 -8.53 -9.28
N LEU A 73 -5.50 -7.70 -10.27
CA LEU A 73 -6.47 -7.28 -11.27
C LEU A 73 -6.54 -8.24 -12.46
N ARG A 74 -7.75 -8.40 -12.99
CA ARG A 74 -7.98 -9.05 -14.28
C ARG A 74 -7.71 -8.07 -15.42
N ARG A 75 -7.44 -8.56 -16.62
CA ARG A 75 -7.05 -7.75 -17.79
C ARG A 75 -7.99 -6.59 -18.15
N HIS A 76 -9.28 -6.71 -17.84
CA HIS A 76 -10.30 -5.70 -18.10
C HIS A 76 -10.57 -4.79 -16.90
N GLU A 77 -9.84 -4.98 -15.82
CA GLU A 77 -10.02 -4.23 -14.56
C GLU A 77 -8.96 -3.14 -14.43
N GLY A 78 -9.33 -2.09 -13.72
CA GLY A 78 -8.47 -0.98 -13.33
C GLY A 78 -8.53 -0.73 -11.83
N VAL A 79 -7.61 0.07 -11.34
CA VAL A 79 -7.50 0.47 -9.94
C VAL A 79 -8.15 1.84 -9.72
N VAL A 80 -9.11 1.92 -8.81
CA VAL A 80 -9.73 3.20 -8.41
C VAL A 80 -8.81 3.88 -7.41
N ALA A 81 -8.42 5.12 -7.70
CA ALA A 81 -7.54 5.91 -6.84
C ALA A 81 -7.99 7.39 -6.78
N ALA A 82 -7.55 8.10 -5.75
CA ALA A 82 -7.68 9.56 -5.74
C ALA A 82 -6.91 10.15 -6.93
N ASN A 83 -7.43 11.21 -7.55
CA ASN A 83 -6.73 11.90 -8.64
C ASN A 83 -5.42 12.58 -8.19
N SER A 84 -5.16 12.64 -6.89
CA SER A 84 -3.88 13.03 -6.28
C SER A 84 -3.07 11.85 -5.75
N GLY A 85 -3.57 10.61 -5.85
CA GLY A 85 -2.93 9.43 -5.32
C GLY A 85 -1.59 9.15 -5.99
N HIS A 86 -0.65 8.55 -5.26
CA HIS A 86 0.71 8.31 -5.74
C HIS A 86 0.75 7.59 -7.09
N VAL A 87 -0.07 6.57 -7.28
CA VAL A 87 -0.20 5.82 -8.54
C VAL A 87 -0.74 6.64 -9.70
N SER A 88 -1.48 7.74 -9.42
CA SER A 88 -2.02 8.65 -10.43
C SER A 88 -0.99 9.67 -10.93
N VAL A 89 -0.12 10.19 -10.02
CA VAL A 89 0.67 11.39 -10.30
C VAL A 89 2.18 11.23 -10.16
N HIS A 90 2.69 10.21 -9.44
CA HIS A 90 4.12 10.13 -9.09
C HIS A 90 4.84 8.88 -9.58
N GLU A 91 4.20 7.97 -10.30
CA GLU A 91 4.81 6.70 -10.71
C GLU A 91 5.16 6.59 -12.20
N ALA A 92 5.14 7.71 -12.91
CA ALA A 92 5.54 7.79 -14.33
C ALA A 92 4.87 6.73 -15.23
N GLY A 93 3.60 6.39 -14.97
CA GLY A 93 2.84 5.41 -15.75
C GLY A 93 3.21 3.95 -15.43
N ALA A 94 3.79 3.66 -14.26
CA ALA A 94 4.16 2.29 -13.89
C ALA A 94 2.95 1.35 -13.82
N ILE A 95 1.79 1.85 -13.44
CA ILE A 95 0.57 1.06 -13.38
C ILE A 95 0.03 0.78 -14.78
N GLU A 96 -0.02 1.77 -15.64
CA GLU A 96 -0.44 1.62 -17.03
C GLU A 96 0.49 0.67 -17.81
N TYR A 97 1.79 0.65 -17.47
CA TYR A 97 2.74 -0.32 -18.01
C TYR A 97 2.37 -1.77 -17.67
N THR A 98 1.70 -2.04 -16.56
CA THR A 98 1.18 -3.38 -16.22
C THR A 98 -0.04 -3.78 -17.07
N GLY A 99 -0.58 -2.87 -17.87
CA GLY A 99 -1.76 -3.06 -18.70
C GLY A 99 -3.07 -2.67 -18.00
N HIS A 100 -3.00 -2.07 -16.82
CA HIS A 100 -4.16 -1.63 -16.04
C HIS A 100 -4.31 -0.12 -16.07
N LYS A 101 -5.54 0.35 -16.06
CA LYS A 101 -5.86 1.78 -16.02
C LYS A 101 -6.03 2.24 -14.59
N VAL A 102 -5.49 3.41 -14.25
CA VAL A 102 -5.89 4.13 -13.06
C VAL A 102 -7.21 4.83 -13.32
N LEU A 103 -8.22 4.51 -12.50
CA LEU A 103 -9.57 5.07 -12.55
C LEU A 103 -9.67 6.14 -11.47
N GLU A 104 -9.44 7.37 -11.87
CA GLU A 104 -9.37 8.50 -10.95
C GLU A 104 -10.76 8.93 -10.47
N ILE A 105 -10.87 9.16 -9.15
CA ILE A 105 -12.04 9.78 -8.52
C ILE A 105 -11.63 11.04 -7.74
N GLY A 106 -12.62 11.87 -7.42
CA GLY A 106 -12.42 13.07 -6.62
C GLY A 106 -11.86 12.78 -5.23
N GLN A 107 -11.22 13.76 -4.64
CA GLN A 107 -10.65 13.65 -3.30
C GLN A 107 -10.86 14.95 -2.51
N GLU A 108 -10.83 14.86 -1.20
CA GLU A 108 -10.78 15.98 -0.27
C GLU A 108 -9.55 15.86 0.62
N ASN A 109 -8.64 16.83 0.54
CA ASN A 109 -7.35 16.78 1.25
C ASN A 109 -6.54 15.48 1.01
N GLY A 110 -6.58 14.96 -0.22
CA GLY A 110 -5.92 13.73 -0.63
C GLY A 110 -6.70 12.44 -0.35
N LYS A 111 -7.82 12.52 0.37
CA LYS A 111 -8.61 11.35 0.77
C LYS A 111 -9.78 11.08 -0.16
N ILE A 112 -10.00 9.80 -0.45
CA ILE A 112 -11.23 9.32 -1.06
C ILE A 112 -12.34 9.32 -0.01
N ASN A 113 -13.52 9.83 -0.37
CA ASN A 113 -14.72 9.74 0.46
C ASN A 113 -15.49 8.45 0.14
N ALA A 114 -15.91 7.70 1.16
CA ALA A 114 -16.64 6.44 0.97
C ALA A 114 -17.99 6.62 0.26
N GLY A 115 -18.65 7.77 0.44
CA GLY A 115 -19.89 8.12 -0.27
C GLY A 115 -19.66 8.34 -1.76
N GLU A 116 -18.59 9.06 -2.12
CA GLU A 116 -18.19 9.28 -3.51
C GLU A 116 -17.74 7.99 -4.19
N LEU A 117 -16.98 7.15 -3.48
CA LEU A 117 -16.61 5.83 -3.97
C LEU A 117 -17.87 4.98 -4.26
N ARG A 118 -18.82 4.94 -3.34
CA ARG A 118 -20.09 4.25 -3.55
C ARG A 118 -20.86 4.78 -4.76
N ALA A 119 -20.99 6.09 -4.87
CA ALA A 119 -21.67 6.72 -6.00
C ALA A 119 -20.95 6.44 -7.34
N TYR A 120 -19.63 6.36 -7.33
CA TYR A 120 -18.84 5.96 -8.50
C TYR A 120 -19.17 4.53 -8.92
N MET A 121 -19.18 3.58 -7.98
CA MET A 121 -19.49 2.17 -8.24
C MET A 121 -20.95 2.01 -8.74
N GLU A 122 -21.90 2.65 -8.09
CA GLU A 122 -23.31 2.60 -8.48
C GLU A 122 -23.53 3.19 -9.88
N ARG A 123 -22.89 4.29 -10.21
CA ARG A 123 -22.96 4.90 -11.53
C ARG A 123 -22.33 4.00 -12.61
N PHE A 124 -21.17 3.38 -12.32
CA PHE A 124 -20.52 2.46 -13.25
C PHE A 124 -21.44 1.27 -13.57
N TYR A 125 -21.92 0.54 -12.58
CA TYR A 125 -22.75 -0.63 -12.80
C TYR A 125 -24.20 -0.30 -13.21
N GLY A 126 -24.65 0.92 -13.02
CA GLY A 126 -25.92 1.44 -13.52
C GLY A 126 -25.87 1.84 -15.00
N ASP A 127 -24.69 1.99 -15.60
CA ASP A 127 -24.56 2.28 -17.01
C ASP A 127 -24.82 1.02 -17.85
N GLY A 128 -25.75 1.09 -18.76
CA GLY A 128 -26.09 -0.03 -19.68
C GLY A 128 -24.95 -0.48 -20.59
N ASN A 129 -23.90 0.35 -20.72
CA ASN A 129 -22.72 0.05 -21.54
C ASN A 129 -21.48 -0.28 -20.69
N HIS A 130 -21.61 -0.50 -19.38
CA HIS A 130 -20.47 -0.73 -18.51
C HIS A 130 -19.60 -1.93 -18.92
N GLU A 131 -20.17 -2.92 -19.62
CA GLU A 131 -19.43 -4.08 -20.15
C GLU A 131 -18.36 -3.70 -21.21
N HIS A 132 -18.43 -2.49 -21.78
CA HIS A 132 -17.44 -1.95 -22.73
C HIS A 132 -16.43 -1.01 -22.04
N MET A 133 -16.53 -0.82 -20.74
CA MET A 133 -15.67 0.06 -19.94
C MET A 133 -14.65 -0.75 -19.16
N VAL A 134 -13.61 -0.07 -18.63
CA VAL A 134 -12.68 -0.69 -17.69
C VAL A 134 -13.36 -0.83 -16.34
N PHE A 135 -13.44 -2.05 -15.83
CA PHE A 135 -14.11 -2.37 -14.58
C PHE A 135 -13.31 -1.88 -13.37
N PRO A 136 -13.93 -1.30 -12.36
CA PRO A 136 -13.27 -1.03 -11.07
C PRO A 136 -13.02 -2.35 -10.34
N GLY A 137 -11.78 -2.81 -10.33
CA GLY A 137 -11.39 -4.11 -9.77
C GLY A 137 -10.68 -4.04 -8.42
N MET A 138 -10.24 -2.83 -8.01
CA MET A 138 -9.53 -2.59 -6.76
C MET A 138 -9.68 -1.13 -6.37
N VAL A 139 -9.62 -0.83 -5.08
CA VAL A 139 -9.45 0.53 -4.57
C VAL A 139 -8.06 0.66 -3.98
N TYR A 140 -7.35 1.72 -4.37
CA TYR A 140 -6.04 2.10 -3.84
C TYR A 140 -6.16 3.39 -3.03
N ILE A 141 -5.50 3.42 -1.90
CA ILE A 141 -5.32 4.64 -1.10
C ILE A 141 -3.88 4.77 -0.61
N SER A 142 -3.32 5.98 -0.66
CA SER A 142 -2.08 6.32 0.03
C SER A 142 -2.36 6.65 1.49
N HIS A 143 -1.50 6.20 2.42
CA HIS A 143 -1.65 6.47 3.85
C HIS A 143 -0.28 6.57 4.56
N PRO A 144 0.21 7.81 4.85
CA PRO A 144 -0.41 9.12 4.63
C PRO A 144 -0.70 9.43 3.16
N THR A 145 -1.64 10.36 2.91
CA THR A 145 -1.86 10.87 1.56
C THR A 145 -0.70 11.77 1.12
N GLU A 146 -0.65 12.12 -0.15
CA GLU A 146 0.36 13.04 -0.73
C GLU A 146 0.30 14.45 -0.10
N TYR A 147 -0.79 14.79 0.58
CA TYR A 147 -0.93 16.03 1.35
C TYR A 147 -0.60 15.88 2.84
N GLY A 148 -0.10 14.70 3.26
CA GLY A 148 0.26 14.39 4.64
C GLY A 148 -0.94 14.14 5.56
N THR A 149 -2.14 14.01 5.04
CA THR A 149 -3.34 13.70 5.83
C THR A 149 -3.44 12.20 6.10
N LEU A 150 -4.08 11.86 7.23
CA LEU A 150 -4.27 10.47 7.65
C LEU A 150 -5.76 10.11 7.58
N TYR A 151 -6.07 8.93 7.08
CA TYR A 151 -7.39 8.36 7.23
C TYR A 151 -7.63 7.96 8.69
N THR A 152 -8.77 8.33 9.23
CA THR A 152 -9.23 7.81 10.51
C THR A 152 -9.70 6.36 10.37
N LYS A 153 -9.76 5.63 11.50
CA LYS A 153 -10.32 4.27 11.51
C LYS A 153 -11.73 4.21 10.91
N ALA A 154 -12.59 5.17 11.24
CA ALA A 154 -13.96 5.23 10.72
C ALA A 154 -14.00 5.44 9.20
N GLU A 155 -13.13 6.27 8.63
CA GLU A 155 -13.00 6.46 7.18
C GLU A 155 -12.53 5.17 6.50
N LEU A 156 -11.52 4.48 7.06
CA LEU A 156 -11.02 3.20 6.54
C LEU A 156 -12.10 2.11 6.58
N GLU A 157 -12.82 1.99 7.69
CA GLU A 157 -13.94 1.05 7.83
C GLU A 157 -15.06 1.33 6.82
N ALA A 158 -15.38 2.60 6.58
CA ALA A 158 -16.38 3.01 5.60
C ALA A 158 -15.97 2.65 4.17
N ILE A 159 -14.73 2.95 3.77
CA ILE A 159 -14.18 2.60 2.46
C ILE A 159 -14.13 1.07 2.29
N SER A 160 -13.59 0.36 3.29
CA SER A 160 -13.54 -1.11 3.31
C SER A 160 -14.95 -1.72 3.20
N GLY A 161 -15.95 -1.11 3.85
CA GLY A 161 -17.35 -1.52 3.72
C GLY A 161 -17.87 -1.42 2.29
N VAL A 162 -17.53 -0.37 1.55
CA VAL A 162 -17.86 -0.24 0.13
C VAL A 162 -17.14 -1.32 -0.68
N CYS A 163 -15.83 -1.49 -0.49
CA CYS A 163 -15.04 -2.50 -1.20
C CYS A 163 -15.62 -3.91 -1.02
N ARG A 164 -15.98 -4.30 0.22
CA ARG A 164 -16.62 -5.59 0.50
C ARG A 164 -17.99 -5.74 -0.17
N ALA A 165 -18.80 -4.69 -0.21
CA ALA A 165 -20.10 -4.73 -0.87
C ALA A 165 -19.97 -5.05 -2.37
N TRP A 166 -18.93 -4.57 -3.01
CA TRP A 166 -18.62 -4.80 -4.43
C TRP A 166 -17.65 -5.95 -4.69
N LYS A 167 -17.16 -6.62 -3.63
CA LYS A 167 -16.22 -7.77 -3.68
C LYS A 167 -14.91 -7.42 -4.40
N ILE A 168 -14.40 -6.23 -4.17
CA ILE A 168 -13.10 -5.78 -4.66
C ILE A 168 -12.16 -5.52 -3.49
N PRO A 169 -10.85 -5.78 -3.62
CA PRO A 169 -9.88 -5.52 -2.56
C PRO A 169 -9.68 -4.02 -2.32
N LEU A 170 -9.38 -3.68 -1.07
CA LEU A 170 -8.83 -2.40 -0.68
C LEU A 170 -7.32 -2.56 -0.51
N TYR A 171 -6.55 -1.84 -1.30
CA TYR A 171 -5.11 -1.77 -1.22
C TYR A 171 -4.69 -0.47 -0.55
N VAL A 172 -3.94 -0.56 0.53
CA VAL A 172 -3.40 0.59 1.25
C VAL A 172 -1.90 0.63 1.05
N ASP A 173 -1.43 1.67 0.37
CA ASP A 173 -0.02 1.99 0.21
C ASP A 173 0.40 2.87 1.39
N GLY A 174 1.16 2.27 2.30
CA GLY A 174 1.63 2.92 3.53
C GLY A 174 3.07 3.37 3.40
N CYS A 175 3.31 4.67 3.40
CA CYS A 175 4.64 5.21 3.60
C CYS A 175 5.00 5.11 5.08
N THR A 176 6.13 4.51 5.42
CA THR A 176 6.59 4.34 6.80
C THR A 176 7.06 5.67 7.37
N VAL A 177 6.22 6.34 8.10
CA VAL A 177 6.70 7.44 8.96
C VAL A 177 7.32 6.82 10.21
N GLY A 178 8.64 6.92 10.29
CA GLY A 178 9.55 6.34 11.21
C GLY A 178 9.31 6.51 12.70
N LYS A 179 8.33 5.80 13.27
CA LYS A 179 8.36 5.36 14.66
C LYS A 179 7.61 4.05 14.79
N HIS A 180 8.23 3.08 15.45
CA HIS A 180 7.70 1.75 15.75
C HIS A 180 6.25 1.76 16.26
N ASP A 181 5.88 2.75 17.07
CA ASP A 181 4.53 2.88 17.66
C ASP A 181 3.49 3.33 16.64
N CYS A 182 3.85 4.19 15.66
CA CYS A 182 2.94 4.59 14.59
C CYS A 182 2.65 3.46 13.61
N PHE A 183 3.67 2.68 13.25
CA PHE A 183 3.55 1.53 12.36
C PHE A 183 2.61 0.46 12.97
N ALA A 184 2.87 0.04 14.20
CA ALA A 184 2.05 -0.96 14.88
C ALA A 184 0.60 -0.49 15.07
N ALA A 185 0.37 0.78 15.41
CA ALA A 185 -0.96 1.35 15.53
C ALA A 185 -1.70 1.42 14.19
N GLN A 186 -1.03 1.83 13.12
CA GLN A 186 -1.61 1.86 11.77
C GLN A 186 -1.95 0.46 11.27
N CYS A 187 -1.03 -0.50 11.38
CA CYS A 187 -1.27 -1.88 10.99
C CYS A 187 -2.43 -2.51 11.78
N SER A 188 -2.49 -2.30 13.09
CA SER A 188 -3.58 -2.83 13.92
C SER A 188 -4.93 -2.22 13.54
N HIS A 189 -4.99 -0.94 13.16
CA HIS A 189 -6.20 -0.29 12.67
C HIS A 189 -6.64 -0.84 11.30
N LEU A 190 -5.70 -1.07 10.39
CA LEU A 190 -5.97 -1.63 9.06
C LEU A 190 -6.45 -3.08 9.16
N CYS A 191 -5.80 -3.91 9.99
CA CYS A 191 -6.23 -5.28 10.24
C CYS A 191 -7.61 -5.32 10.93
N ALA A 192 -7.86 -4.42 11.90
CA ALA A 192 -9.16 -4.31 12.54
C ALA A 192 -10.27 -3.82 11.60
N ALA A 193 -9.94 -3.08 10.56
CA ALA A 193 -10.87 -2.65 9.50
C ALA A 193 -11.12 -3.73 8.44
N ASN A 194 -10.57 -4.95 8.61
CA ASN A 194 -10.60 -6.04 7.62
C ASN A 194 -10.13 -5.59 6.23
N VAL A 195 -9.04 -4.86 6.18
CA VAL A 195 -8.37 -4.52 4.92
C VAL A 195 -7.62 -5.75 4.46
N GLU A 196 -8.03 -6.31 3.34
CA GLU A 196 -7.52 -7.61 2.88
C GLU A 196 -6.07 -7.54 2.37
N HIS A 197 -5.65 -6.37 1.86
CA HIS A 197 -4.31 -6.17 1.32
C HIS A 197 -3.75 -4.85 1.84
N VAL A 198 -2.74 -4.94 2.68
CA VAL A 198 -1.94 -3.81 3.14
C VAL A 198 -0.55 -4.00 2.59
N CYS A 199 -0.12 -3.12 1.72
CA CYS A 199 1.28 -3.01 1.38
C CYS A 199 1.92 -1.94 2.25
N ILE A 200 2.99 -2.31 2.91
CA ILE A 200 3.81 -1.39 3.66
C ILE A 200 5.14 -1.38 2.94
N SER A 201 5.44 -0.31 2.23
CA SER A 201 6.78 -0.12 1.73
C SER A 201 7.68 0.22 2.92
N CYS A 202 8.43 -0.77 3.40
CA CYS A 202 9.47 -0.53 4.38
C CYS A 202 10.69 0.07 3.67
N HIS A 203 10.82 1.38 3.67
CA HIS A 203 12.13 1.99 3.56
C HIS A 203 12.91 1.64 4.84
N VAL A 204 14.18 1.25 4.70
CA VAL A 204 15.04 0.91 5.83
C VAL A 204 15.00 2.07 6.82
N LEU A 205 14.46 1.81 8.01
CA LEU A 205 14.28 2.80 9.06
C LEU A 205 15.60 3.51 9.35
N GLN A 206 15.64 4.76 8.99
CA GLN A 206 16.71 5.67 9.38
C GLN A 206 16.44 6.05 10.82
N GLY A 207 17.34 5.65 11.71
CA GLY A 207 17.21 5.96 13.12
C GLY A 207 17.68 7.40 13.39
N HIS A 208 16.84 8.17 13.99
CA HIS A 208 17.22 9.30 14.84
C HIS A 208 16.81 8.99 16.27
#